data_5aa092c369dcbf3a7853bc648a5839f3
#
_entry.id   5aa092c369dcbf3a7853bc648a5839f3
#
_cell.length_a   1.000
_cell.length_b   1.000
_cell.length_c   1.000
_cell.angle_alpha   90.00
_cell.angle_beta   90.00
_cell.angle_gamma   90.00
#
_symmetry.space_group_name_H-M   'P 1'
#
loop_
_entity.id
_entity.type
_entity.pdbx_description
1 polymer ?
#
loop_
_entity_poly.entity_id
_entity_poly.type
_entity_poly.pdbx_seq_one_letter_code
_entity_poly.pdbx_strand_id
1 'polypeptide(L)'
;MRIRGRGNSTWGMPKKPVKLKFDTKSEVLGMPAEKDWALLANYADKSLLRNSLGMEISRIMGFSWTPRHVPCEVYFNGSYEGVYDLFEHKETGKNKVNIDTEKDFYLEIEQNFDEPNYFTTSYGVPIQFKDPDEPSAERIRYVKDYFRDFENALRSENFKDAGEGYAAYIDTDSWIDNFIIQELSKNVDGNVRKSSFLVLREGGKLEFYHQWDFDLAFGNANYFADGNNGPTGWYVKDYDTNGNKGKGWYSRLFEDPAFVEKVRARWNELYPELLKLDEFIDKAAEELGEGPGRNFKKWDILGTYVWPNVKVTGSYEEEVKYLKSFYLQRLAWMDRELAKL
;
A
#
# COMPACT_ATOMS: atom_id res chain seq x y z
N MET A 1 7.04 25.14 -12.25
CA MET A 1 6.58 24.10 -11.31
C MET A 1 5.28 24.53 -10.66
N ARG A 2 4.29 23.64 -10.54
CA ARG A 2 3.03 23.83 -9.82
C ARG A 2 3.00 22.96 -8.57
N ILE A 3 2.39 23.49 -7.48
CA ILE A 3 2.24 22.79 -6.21
C ILE A 3 0.75 22.76 -5.87
N ARG A 4 0.24 21.60 -5.44
CA ARG A 4 -1.13 21.47 -4.93
C ARG A 4 -1.16 20.56 -3.70
N GLY A 5 -2.11 20.80 -2.80
CA GLY A 5 -2.37 19.89 -1.70
C GLY A 5 -2.79 18.51 -2.19
N ARG A 6 -2.48 17.48 -1.41
CA ARG A 6 -2.87 16.09 -1.66
C ARG A 6 -3.21 15.35 -0.36
N GLY A 7 -3.73 14.14 -0.50
CA GLY A 7 -4.11 13.28 0.62
C GLY A 7 -5.53 13.56 1.12
N ASN A 8 -6.09 12.58 1.79
CA ASN A 8 -7.42 12.64 2.40
C ASN A 8 -7.31 13.14 3.85
N SER A 9 -7.23 12.24 4.83
CA SER A 9 -7.05 12.58 6.24
C SER A 9 -5.76 13.38 6.50
N THR A 10 -4.67 13.05 5.80
CA THR A 10 -3.37 13.73 5.94
C THR A 10 -3.39 15.20 5.51
N TRP A 11 -4.27 15.58 4.55
CA TRP A 11 -4.48 16.98 4.21
C TRP A 11 -5.10 17.79 5.35
N GLY A 12 -5.87 17.14 6.22
CA GLY A 12 -6.41 17.75 7.44
C GLY A 12 -5.38 18.00 8.54
N MET A 13 -4.19 17.37 8.48
CA MET A 13 -3.14 17.50 9.48
C MET A 13 -2.36 18.81 9.35
N PRO A 14 -1.69 19.30 10.42
CA PRO A 14 -0.91 20.54 10.38
C PRO A 14 0.20 20.54 9.33
N LYS A 15 1.00 19.48 9.24
CA LYS A 15 2.05 19.29 8.23
C LYS A 15 1.45 18.76 6.95
N LYS A 16 1.49 19.55 5.87
CA LYS A 16 0.71 19.30 4.65
C LYS A 16 1.47 18.47 3.64
N PRO A 17 0.94 17.31 3.18
CA PRO A 17 1.48 16.65 2.00
C PRO A 17 1.09 17.40 0.72
N VAL A 18 1.98 17.40 -0.27
CA VAL A 18 1.75 18.13 -1.53
C VAL A 18 2.14 17.30 -2.75
N LYS A 19 1.46 17.55 -3.86
CA LYS A 19 1.86 17.12 -5.19
C LYS A 19 2.65 18.24 -5.87
N LEU A 20 3.81 17.88 -6.42
CA LEU A 20 4.62 18.75 -7.26
C LEU A 20 4.42 18.34 -8.72
N LYS A 21 4.25 19.32 -9.61
CA LYS A 21 4.23 19.09 -11.05
C LYS A 21 5.21 20.03 -11.74
N PHE A 22 6.25 19.46 -12.32
CA PHE A 22 7.27 20.20 -13.07
C PHE A 22 6.79 20.49 -14.48
N ASP A 23 7.27 21.56 -15.06
CA ASP A 23 6.92 21.93 -16.44
C ASP A 23 7.58 20.96 -17.46
N THR A 24 8.78 20.48 -17.12
CA THR A 24 9.53 19.47 -17.88
C THR A 24 9.89 18.28 -16.98
N LYS A 25 10.09 17.09 -17.58
CA LYS A 25 10.66 15.96 -16.86
C LYS A 25 12.04 16.34 -16.33
N SER A 26 12.27 16.10 -15.04
CA SER A 26 13.52 16.43 -14.36
C SER A 26 13.90 15.31 -13.40
N GLU A 27 15.19 15.00 -13.35
CA GLU A 27 15.75 14.15 -12.29
C GLU A 27 15.73 14.88 -10.96
N VAL A 28 15.33 14.20 -9.91
CA VAL A 28 15.27 14.78 -8.57
C VAL A 28 15.87 13.80 -7.57
N LEU A 29 16.86 14.25 -6.80
CA LEU A 29 17.53 13.45 -5.76
C LEU A 29 17.99 12.06 -6.26
N GLY A 30 18.50 11.98 -7.48
CA GLY A 30 18.98 10.74 -8.09
C GLY A 30 17.89 9.82 -8.64
N MET A 31 16.62 10.20 -8.54
CA MET A 31 15.52 9.45 -9.16
C MET A 31 15.33 9.83 -10.63
N PRO A 32 14.88 8.90 -11.50
CA PRO A 32 14.69 9.14 -12.92
C PRO A 32 13.81 10.35 -13.23
N ALA A 33 14.06 10.99 -14.38
CA ALA A 33 13.37 12.21 -14.79
C ALA A 33 11.86 12.01 -14.96
N GLU A 34 11.07 12.67 -14.10
CA GLU A 34 9.61 12.68 -14.13
C GLU A 34 9.04 14.10 -13.91
N LYS A 35 7.76 14.28 -14.22
CA LYS A 35 7.07 15.56 -14.00
C LYS A 35 6.34 15.64 -12.67
N ASP A 36 5.70 14.54 -12.31
CA ASP A 36 4.80 14.47 -11.16
C ASP A 36 5.45 13.74 -9.98
N TRP A 37 5.47 14.40 -8.83
CA TRP A 37 6.07 13.95 -7.59
C TRP A 37 5.10 14.12 -6.42
N ALA A 38 5.23 13.30 -5.40
CA ALA A 38 4.48 13.44 -4.15
C ALA A 38 5.44 13.66 -2.98
N LEU A 39 5.25 14.75 -2.24
CA LEU A 39 5.88 14.95 -0.94
C LEU A 39 4.92 14.45 0.14
N LEU A 40 5.25 13.33 0.77
CA LEU A 40 4.49 12.74 1.88
C LEU A 40 4.99 13.33 3.19
N ALA A 41 4.05 13.83 4.00
CA ALA A 41 4.39 14.63 5.18
C ALA A 41 4.76 13.79 6.42
N ASN A 42 4.31 12.53 6.48
CA ASN A 42 4.55 11.60 7.60
C ASN A 42 4.21 12.20 8.99
N TYR A 43 3.15 13.03 9.07
CA TYR A 43 2.81 13.72 10.34
C TYR A 43 2.34 12.76 11.42
N ALA A 44 1.53 11.77 11.06
CA ALA A 44 1.07 10.73 11.98
C ALA A 44 2.09 9.59 12.15
N ASP A 45 3.01 9.41 11.18
CA ASP A 45 4.12 8.48 11.30
C ASP A 45 5.33 9.15 11.95
N LYS A 46 5.41 9.08 13.27
CA LYS A 46 6.50 9.71 14.02
C LYS A 46 7.83 8.95 13.93
N SER A 47 7.83 7.74 13.39
CA SER A 47 9.07 7.04 13.03
C SER A 47 9.69 7.62 11.75
N LEU A 48 8.89 8.25 10.87
CA LEU A 48 9.26 8.74 9.54
C LEU A 48 9.73 7.62 8.59
N LEU A 49 9.50 6.34 8.90
CA LEU A 49 10.08 5.17 8.23
C LEU A 49 9.07 4.16 7.71
N ARG A 50 7.79 4.24 8.07
CA ARG A 50 6.80 3.21 7.71
C ARG A 50 6.61 3.06 6.20
N ASN A 51 6.57 4.18 5.48
CA ASN A 51 6.55 4.14 4.03
C ASN A 51 7.83 3.52 3.46
N SER A 52 9.01 3.90 3.97
CA SER A 52 10.28 3.33 3.54
C SER A 52 10.35 1.82 3.76
N LEU A 53 9.88 1.33 4.91
CA LEU A 53 9.81 -0.10 5.20
C LEU A 53 8.85 -0.83 4.25
N GLY A 54 7.66 -0.26 4.00
CA GLY A 54 6.70 -0.82 3.05
C GLY A 54 7.24 -0.90 1.62
N MET A 55 7.95 0.12 1.17
CA MET A 55 8.59 0.13 -0.16
C MET A 55 9.74 -0.87 -0.24
N GLU A 56 10.55 -1.03 0.80
CA GLU A 56 11.61 -2.02 0.81
C GLU A 56 11.06 -3.46 0.76
N ILE A 57 9.99 -3.76 1.50
CA ILE A 57 9.28 -5.03 1.37
C ILE A 57 8.76 -5.23 -0.06
N SER A 58 8.12 -4.22 -0.65
CA SER A 58 7.63 -4.26 -2.04
C SER A 58 8.77 -4.55 -3.03
N ARG A 59 9.95 -3.96 -2.83
CA ARG A 59 11.14 -4.18 -3.67
C ARG A 59 11.66 -5.61 -3.54
N ILE A 60 11.75 -6.15 -2.33
CA ILE A 60 12.17 -7.54 -2.06
C ILE A 60 11.22 -8.53 -2.73
N MET A 61 9.92 -8.26 -2.68
CA MET A 61 8.89 -9.10 -3.28
C MET A 61 8.89 -9.06 -4.81
N GLY A 62 9.46 -8.01 -5.43
CA GLY A 62 9.57 -7.88 -6.87
C GLY A 62 8.27 -7.50 -7.56
N PHE A 63 7.44 -6.65 -6.95
CA PHE A 63 6.27 -6.06 -7.62
C PHE A 63 6.65 -5.43 -8.96
N SER A 64 5.75 -5.45 -9.92
CA SER A 64 5.97 -4.96 -11.29
C SER A 64 6.48 -3.51 -11.34
N TRP A 65 6.14 -2.73 -10.33
CA TRP A 65 6.75 -1.45 -10.02
C TRP A 65 6.74 -1.20 -8.50
N THR A 66 7.84 -0.74 -7.96
CA THR A 66 7.92 -0.17 -6.61
C THR A 66 8.26 1.31 -6.74
N PRO A 67 7.40 2.24 -6.27
CA PRO A 67 7.67 3.67 -6.31
C PRO A 67 8.98 4.01 -5.63
N ARG A 68 9.90 4.67 -6.36
CA ARG A 68 11.13 5.16 -5.75
C ARG A 68 10.83 6.36 -4.87
N HIS A 69 11.57 6.48 -3.79
CA HIS A 69 11.43 7.60 -2.88
C HIS A 69 12.75 7.96 -2.24
N VAL A 70 12.84 9.20 -1.76
CA VAL A 70 13.98 9.70 -1.01
C VAL A 70 13.48 10.57 0.14
N PRO A 71 13.81 10.26 1.40
CA PRO A 71 13.58 11.17 2.51
C PRO A 71 14.36 12.48 2.30
N CYS A 72 13.73 13.60 2.56
CA CYS A 72 14.34 14.91 2.36
C CYS A 72 13.80 15.97 3.34
N GLU A 73 14.61 16.95 3.64
CA GLU A 73 14.17 18.12 4.39
C GLU A 73 13.65 19.19 3.44
N VAL A 74 12.47 19.70 3.74
CA VAL A 74 11.77 20.66 2.88
C VAL A 74 11.82 22.07 3.44
N TYR A 75 12.22 23.01 2.60
CA TYR A 75 12.08 24.45 2.83
C TYR A 75 11.10 25.02 1.82
N PHE A 76 10.07 25.70 2.30
CA PHE A 76 9.08 26.37 1.46
C PHE A 76 9.18 27.88 1.65
N ASN A 77 9.56 28.61 0.59
CA ASN A 77 9.82 30.05 0.64
C ASN A 77 10.75 30.47 1.79
N GLY A 78 11.79 29.68 2.06
CA GLY A 78 12.75 29.93 3.12
C GLY A 78 12.34 29.45 4.52
N SER A 79 11.09 29.00 4.70
CA SER A 79 10.64 28.39 5.95
C SER A 79 10.89 26.89 5.94
N TYR A 80 11.48 26.37 7.00
CA TYR A 80 11.66 24.92 7.19
C TYR A 80 10.31 24.25 7.49
N GLU A 81 9.99 23.18 6.74
CA GLU A 81 8.73 22.46 6.85
C GLU A 81 8.89 21.03 7.42
N GLY A 82 10.10 20.57 7.64
CA GLY A 82 10.38 19.28 8.24
C GLY A 82 10.89 18.22 7.26
N VAL A 83 10.98 16.99 7.76
CA VAL A 83 11.35 15.81 6.96
C VAL A 83 10.12 15.28 6.23
N TYR A 84 10.24 15.12 4.92
CA TYR A 84 9.25 14.55 4.03
C TYR A 84 9.85 13.36 3.29
N ASP A 85 9.01 12.50 2.73
CA ASP A 85 9.43 11.56 1.70
C ASP A 85 9.01 12.09 0.33
N LEU A 86 9.99 12.30 -0.57
CA LEU A 86 9.74 12.60 -1.97
C LEU A 86 9.57 11.30 -2.73
N PHE A 87 8.36 11.03 -3.20
CA PHE A 87 7.97 9.85 -3.96
C PHE A 87 7.77 10.16 -5.45
N GLU A 88 8.08 9.20 -6.32
CA GLU A 88 7.48 9.14 -7.64
C GLU A 88 5.96 9.09 -7.51
N HIS A 89 5.26 9.89 -8.32
CA HIS A 89 3.79 9.88 -8.28
C HIS A 89 3.23 8.63 -8.96
N LYS A 90 2.19 8.05 -8.38
CA LYS A 90 1.45 6.89 -8.90
C LYS A 90 0.68 7.26 -10.17
N GLU A 91 1.26 6.98 -11.32
CA GLU A 91 0.71 7.28 -12.65
C GLU A 91 1.32 6.35 -13.70
N THR A 92 0.70 6.28 -14.87
CA THR A 92 1.23 5.53 -16.01
C THR A 92 2.49 6.18 -16.56
N GLY A 93 3.42 5.36 -17.02
CA GLY A 93 4.67 5.80 -17.60
C GLY A 93 5.69 4.67 -17.76
N LYS A 94 6.65 4.88 -18.66
CA LYS A 94 7.65 3.87 -19.01
C LYS A 94 8.42 3.29 -17.79
N ASN A 95 8.71 4.14 -16.79
CA ASN A 95 9.49 3.77 -15.61
C ASN A 95 8.61 3.57 -14.37
N LYS A 96 7.28 3.59 -14.52
CA LYS A 96 6.27 3.49 -13.47
C LYS A 96 5.26 2.39 -13.83
N VAL A 97 3.97 2.71 -13.87
CA VAL A 97 2.95 1.77 -14.37
C VAL A 97 3.04 1.72 -15.89
N ASN A 98 3.78 0.72 -16.40
CA ASN A 98 4.07 0.58 -17.82
C ASN A 98 3.03 -0.29 -18.50
N ILE A 99 2.00 0.37 -19.05
CA ILE A 99 0.88 -0.25 -19.77
C ILE A 99 0.60 0.51 -21.08
N ASP A 100 -0.12 -0.14 -21.99
CA ASP A 100 -0.69 0.48 -23.18
C ASP A 100 -2.06 1.08 -22.82
N THR A 101 -2.12 2.38 -22.56
CA THR A 101 -3.34 3.07 -22.09
C THR A 101 -4.51 3.05 -23.10
N GLU A 102 -4.24 2.73 -24.36
CA GLU A 102 -5.29 2.53 -25.38
C GLU A 102 -6.02 1.17 -25.21
N LYS A 103 -5.37 0.19 -24.58
CA LYS A 103 -5.87 -1.20 -24.45
C LYS A 103 -6.08 -1.61 -23.00
N ASP A 104 -5.12 -1.28 -22.16
CA ASP A 104 -5.05 -1.73 -20.77
C ASP A 104 -5.76 -0.76 -19.84
N PHE A 105 -5.88 -1.16 -18.56
CA PHE A 105 -6.48 -0.36 -17.51
C PHE A 105 -5.57 -0.33 -16.28
N TYR A 106 -5.33 0.86 -15.76
CA TYR A 106 -4.80 1.09 -14.45
C TYR A 106 -5.93 1.50 -13.51
N LEU A 107 -6.16 0.72 -12.45
CA LEU A 107 -7.30 0.82 -11.55
C LEU A 107 -6.82 0.99 -10.12
N GLU A 108 -7.61 1.67 -9.31
CA GLU A 108 -7.37 1.82 -7.87
C GLU A 108 -8.59 1.35 -7.10
N ILE A 109 -8.35 0.56 -6.05
CA ILE A 109 -9.37 0.31 -5.03
C ILE A 109 -9.32 1.50 -4.08
N GLU A 110 -10.40 2.31 -4.07
CA GLU A 110 -10.47 3.53 -3.26
C GLU A 110 -11.92 3.87 -2.91
N GLN A 111 -12.23 3.80 -1.62
CA GLN A 111 -13.61 4.03 -1.14
C GLN A 111 -14.04 5.51 -1.18
N ASN A 112 -13.11 6.46 -1.30
CA ASN A 112 -13.44 7.89 -1.32
C ASN A 112 -13.88 8.38 -2.70
N PHE A 113 -13.71 7.56 -3.76
CA PHE A 113 -14.10 7.89 -5.14
C PHE A 113 -13.63 9.29 -5.58
N ASP A 114 -12.32 9.51 -5.55
CA ASP A 114 -11.71 10.80 -5.93
C ASP A 114 -11.46 10.95 -7.45
N GLU A 115 -11.79 9.92 -8.24
CA GLU A 115 -11.77 9.96 -9.71
C GLU A 115 -13.20 9.98 -10.28
N PRO A 116 -13.41 10.57 -11.48
CA PRO A 116 -14.75 10.75 -12.06
C PRO A 116 -15.43 9.43 -12.47
N ASN A 117 -14.64 8.42 -12.84
CA ASN A 117 -15.13 7.12 -13.30
C ASN A 117 -14.84 6.04 -12.25
N TYR A 118 -15.89 5.51 -11.66
CA TYR A 118 -15.82 4.49 -10.62
C TYR A 118 -17.05 3.58 -10.61
N PHE A 119 -16.94 2.47 -9.89
CA PHE A 119 -18.06 1.58 -9.58
C PHE A 119 -17.75 0.77 -8.32
N THR A 120 -18.78 0.11 -7.78
CA THR A 120 -18.63 -0.85 -6.69
C THR A 120 -18.96 -2.24 -7.22
N THR A 121 -18.12 -3.21 -6.92
CA THR A 121 -18.33 -4.61 -7.33
C THR A 121 -19.42 -5.28 -6.50
N SER A 122 -19.80 -6.51 -6.84
CA SER A 122 -20.84 -7.26 -6.11
C SER A 122 -20.36 -7.77 -4.73
N TYR A 123 -19.04 -7.80 -4.48
CA TYR A 123 -18.48 -7.97 -3.13
C TYR A 123 -18.40 -6.65 -2.33
N GLY A 124 -18.73 -5.53 -2.97
CA GLY A 124 -18.66 -4.21 -2.34
C GLY A 124 -17.28 -3.55 -2.44
N VAL A 125 -16.40 -4.02 -3.32
CA VAL A 125 -15.09 -3.43 -3.54
C VAL A 125 -15.23 -2.18 -4.42
N PRO A 126 -14.75 -1.01 -3.95
CA PRO A 126 -14.82 0.24 -4.70
C PRO A 126 -13.67 0.32 -5.70
N ILE A 127 -13.96 0.38 -6.98
CA ILE A 127 -12.99 0.45 -8.08
C ILE A 127 -13.12 1.80 -8.78
N GLN A 128 -12.00 2.50 -8.98
CA GLN A 128 -11.93 3.70 -9.79
C GLN A 128 -10.87 3.57 -10.89
N PHE A 129 -11.08 4.27 -12.00
CA PHE A 129 -10.16 4.30 -13.13
C PHE A 129 -9.09 5.36 -12.91
N LYS A 130 -7.83 4.96 -12.98
CA LYS A 130 -6.68 5.87 -12.93
C LYS A 130 -6.15 6.20 -14.31
N ASP A 131 -6.20 5.22 -15.22
CA ASP A 131 -5.85 5.39 -16.61
C ASP A 131 -6.55 4.29 -17.44
N PRO A 132 -7.28 4.65 -18.50
CA PRO A 132 -7.54 6.04 -18.92
C PRO A 132 -8.46 6.79 -17.94
N ASP A 133 -8.23 8.10 -17.74
CA ASP A 133 -9.05 8.97 -16.86
C ASP A 133 -10.48 9.09 -17.39
N GLU A 134 -10.66 9.11 -18.72
CA GLU A 134 -11.95 9.22 -19.40
C GLU A 134 -12.18 8.00 -20.32
N PRO A 135 -12.41 6.80 -19.76
CA PRO A 135 -12.68 5.60 -20.55
C PRO A 135 -14.04 5.71 -21.25
N SER A 136 -14.15 5.16 -22.45
CA SER A 136 -15.46 5.08 -23.15
C SER A 136 -16.42 4.20 -22.35
N ALA A 137 -17.73 4.38 -22.59
CA ALA A 137 -18.78 3.57 -21.94
C ALA A 137 -18.59 2.06 -22.20
N GLU A 138 -18.06 1.69 -23.36
CA GLU A 138 -17.72 0.30 -23.71
C GLU A 138 -16.58 -0.22 -22.84
N ARG A 139 -15.49 0.55 -22.68
CA ARG A 139 -14.35 0.20 -21.83
C ARG A 139 -14.74 0.09 -20.36
N ILE A 140 -15.58 1.01 -19.86
CA ILE A 140 -16.13 0.91 -18.50
C ILE A 140 -16.93 -0.38 -18.33
N ARG A 141 -17.77 -0.73 -19.31
CA ARG A 141 -18.58 -1.96 -19.28
C ARG A 141 -17.68 -3.20 -19.28
N TYR A 142 -16.66 -3.23 -20.12
CA TYR A 142 -15.69 -4.33 -20.16
C TYR A 142 -15.07 -4.61 -18.79
N VAL A 143 -14.58 -3.58 -18.10
CA VAL A 143 -13.99 -3.74 -16.76
C VAL A 143 -15.04 -4.21 -15.75
N LYS A 144 -16.25 -3.61 -15.76
CA LYS A 144 -17.35 -4.04 -14.87
C LYS A 144 -17.75 -5.50 -15.09
N ASP A 145 -17.85 -5.92 -16.34
CA ASP A 145 -18.18 -7.30 -16.72
C ASP A 145 -17.08 -8.26 -16.26
N TYR A 146 -15.80 -7.85 -16.42
CA TYR A 146 -14.66 -8.64 -15.97
C TYR A 146 -14.68 -8.88 -14.45
N PHE A 147 -14.89 -7.85 -13.66
CA PHE A 147 -15.03 -8.00 -12.20
C PHE A 147 -16.25 -8.83 -11.82
N ARG A 148 -17.37 -8.67 -12.49
CA ARG A 148 -18.56 -9.50 -12.27
C ARG A 148 -18.26 -10.98 -12.54
N ASP A 149 -17.59 -11.28 -13.64
CA ASP A 149 -17.29 -12.65 -14.05
C ASP A 149 -16.24 -13.28 -13.13
N PHE A 150 -15.22 -12.53 -12.71
CA PHE A 150 -14.30 -12.93 -11.65
C PHE A 150 -15.03 -13.26 -10.35
N GLU A 151 -15.89 -12.38 -9.86
CA GLU A 151 -16.60 -12.59 -8.61
C GLU A 151 -17.65 -13.72 -8.69
N ASN A 152 -18.23 -13.95 -9.86
CA ASN A 152 -19.10 -15.11 -10.09
C ASN A 152 -18.29 -16.41 -10.06
N ALA A 153 -17.12 -16.44 -10.72
CA ALA A 153 -16.20 -17.59 -10.65
C ALA A 153 -15.78 -17.87 -9.21
N LEU A 154 -15.42 -16.82 -8.45
CA LEU A 154 -15.02 -16.93 -7.05
C LEU A 154 -16.14 -17.49 -6.13
N ARG A 155 -17.42 -17.19 -6.43
CA ARG A 155 -18.57 -17.72 -5.67
C ARG A 155 -19.00 -19.11 -6.09
N SER A 156 -18.60 -19.55 -7.28
CA SER A 156 -19.06 -20.82 -7.84
C SER A 156 -18.57 -22.03 -7.01
N GLU A 157 -19.18 -23.17 -7.21
CA GLU A 157 -18.71 -24.44 -6.65
C GLU A 157 -17.36 -24.85 -7.27
N ASN A 158 -17.12 -24.45 -8.53
CA ASN A 158 -15.90 -24.71 -9.29
C ASN A 158 -14.82 -23.63 -9.07
N PHE A 159 -14.90 -22.80 -8.01
CA PHE A 159 -14.00 -21.66 -7.84
C PHE A 159 -12.50 -22.03 -7.81
N LYS A 160 -12.17 -23.28 -7.49
CA LYS A 160 -10.80 -23.82 -7.44
C LYS A 160 -10.30 -24.32 -8.79
N ASP A 161 -11.17 -24.44 -9.80
CA ASP A 161 -10.79 -24.93 -11.12
C ASP A 161 -9.84 -23.94 -11.80
N ALA A 162 -8.78 -24.44 -12.41
CA ALA A 162 -7.75 -23.60 -13.01
C ALA A 162 -8.23 -22.82 -14.26
N GLY A 163 -9.24 -23.32 -14.98
CA GLY A 163 -9.78 -22.72 -16.20
C GLY A 163 -11.07 -21.96 -16.04
N GLU A 164 -11.89 -22.33 -15.04
CA GLU A 164 -13.22 -21.75 -14.81
C GLU A 164 -13.31 -20.99 -13.47
N GLY A 165 -12.40 -21.29 -12.52
CA GLY A 165 -12.35 -20.66 -11.22
C GLY A 165 -11.61 -19.32 -11.21
N TYR A 166 -11.29 -18.83 -10.02
CA TYR A 166 -10.65 -17.53 -9.84
C TYR A 166 -9.31 -17.38 -10.58
N ALA A 167 -8.56 -18.47 -10.72
CA ALA A 167 -7.24 -18.45 -11.36
C ALA A 167 -7.30 -18.13 -12.87
N ALA A 168 -8.47 -18.19 -13.50
CA ALA A 168 -8.67 -17.72 -14.86
C ALA A 168 -8.65 -16.19 -14.97
N TYR A 169 -8.98 -15.47 -13.87
CA TYR A 169 -9.20 -14.03 -13.84
C TYR A 169 -8.12 -13.22 -13.14
N ILE A 170 -7.39 -13.82 -12.20
CA ILE A 170 -6.39 -13.09 -11.41
C ILE A 170 -4.99 -13.65 -11.67
N ASP A 171 -4.00 -12.78 -11.64
CA ASP A 171 -2.60 -13.15 -11.50
C ASP A 171 -2.36 -13.60 -10.07
N THR A 172 -2.45 -14.89 -9.83
CA THR A 172 -2.45 -15.48 -8.49
C THR A 172 -1.20 -15.12 -7.69
N ASP A 173 -0.04 -14.99 -8.35
CA ASP A 173 1.22 -14.73 -7.66
C ASP A 173 1.27 -13.26 -7.16
N SER A 174 0.83 -12.30 -7.97
CA SER A 174 0.71 -10.89 -7.53
C SER A 174 -0.33 -10.71 -6.40
N TRP A 175 -1.40 -11.51 -6.42
CA TRP A 175 -2.40 -11.51 -5.34
C TRP A 175 -1.86 -12.09 -4.04
N ILE A 176 -1.02 -13.13 -4.13
CA ILE A 176 -0.31 -13.68 -2.97
C ILE A 176 0.67 -12.65 -2.41
N ASP A 177 1.44 -11.99 -3.25
CA ASP A 177 2.37 -10.95 -2.82
C ASP A 177 1.65 -9.77 -2.16
N ASN A 178 0.53 -9.32 -2.75
CA ASN A 178 -0.30 -8.29 -2.13
C ASN A 178 -0.86 -8.74 -0.77
N PHE A 179 -1.35 -9.98 -0.66
CA PHE A 179 -1.79 -10.52 0.63
C PHE A 179 -0.66 -10.48 1.66
N ILE A 180 0.52 -11.01 1.32
CA ILE A 180 1.64 -11.12 2.26
C ILE A 180 2.07 -9.74 2.77
N ILE A 181 2.26 -8.75 1.88
CA ILE A 181 2.72 -7.42 2.31
C ILE A 181 1.66 -6.68 3.13
N GLN A 182 0.39 -6.72 2.73
CA GLN A 182 -0.68 -6.05 3.44
C GLN A 182 -0.97 -6.72 4.80
N GLU A 183 -0.86 -8.03 4.87
CA GLU A 183 -1.00 -8.76 6.13
C GLU A 183 0.21 -8.54 7.04
N LEU A 184 1.45 -8.61 6.52
CA LEU A 184 2.68 -8.40 7.29
C LEU A 184 2.75 -6.97 7.85
N SER A 185 2.42 -5.99 7.04
CA SER A 185 2.36 -4.60 7.49
C SER A 185 1.17 -4.32 8.42
N LYS A 186 0.19 -5.23 8.43
CA LYS A 186 -1.11 -5.04 9.05
C LYS A 186 -1.65 -3.64 8.74
N ASN A 187 -1.68 -3.32 7.42
CA ASN A 187 -2.14 -2.03 6.94
C ASN A 187 -3.67 -1.93 7.09
N VAL A 188 -4.13 -0.98 7.87
CA VAL A 188 -5.55 -0.82 8.20
C VAL A 188 -6.41 -0.53 6.96
N ASP A 189 -5.86 0.10 5.95
CA ASP A 189 -6.53 0.43 4.69
C ASP A 189 -6.26 -0.60 3.58
N GLY A 190 -5.22 -1.44 3.75
CA GLY A 190 -4.76 -2.44 2.77
C GLY A 190 -5.63 -3.71 2.66
N ASN A 191 -6.74 -3.77 3.37
CA ASN A 191 -7.67 -4.89 3.34
C ASN A 191 -8.71 -4.81 2.19
N VAL A 192 -8.23 -4.55 0.96
CA VAL A 192 -9.07 -4.42 -0.25
C VAL A 192 -10.12 -3.29 -0.13
N ARG A 193 -9.72 -2.18 0.45
CA ARG A 193 -10.62 -1.04 0.69
C ARG A 193 -10.10 0.28 0.15
N LYS A 194 -8.78 0.52 0.27
CA LYS A 194 -8.12 1.75 -0.17
C LYS A 194 -6.72 1.49 -0.69
N SER A 195 -6.20 2.46 -1.44
CA SER A 195 -4.78 2.55 -1.82
C SER A 195 -4.18 1.25 -2.35
N SER A 196 -4.98 0.46 -3.06
CA SER A 196 -4.56 -0.79 -3.70
C SER A 196 -4.70 -0.67 -5.21
N PHE A 197 -3.66 -1.04 -5.96
CA PHE A 197 -3.53 -0.70 -7.37
C PHE A 197 -3.46 -1.94 -8.24
N LEU A 198 -4.38 -1.99 -9.21
CA LEU A 198 -4.54 -3.09 -10.13
C LEU A 198 -4.23 -2.66 -11.57
N VAL A 199 -3.69 -3.59 -12.33
CA VAL A 199 -3.61 -3.50 -13.79
C VAL A 199 -4.43 -4.63 -14.40
N LEU A 200 -5.22 -4.30 -15.40
CA LEU A 200 -5.89 -5.27 -16.28
C LEU A 200 -5.43 -5.00 -17.71
N ARG A 201 -4.61 -5.90 -18.25
CA ARG A 201 -4.21 -5.85 -19.65
C ARG A 201 -5.26 -6.48 -20.55
N GLU A 202 -5.35 -6.05 -21.79
CA GLU A 202 -6.23 -6.64 -22.78
C GLU A 202 -5.95 -8.16 -22.92
N GLY A 203 -6.96 -9.00 -22.68
CA GLY A 203 -6.82 -10.45 -22.65
C GLY A 203 -5.97 -11.03 -21.52
N GLY A 204 -5.53 -10.19 -20.58
CA GLY A 204 -4.75 -10.57 -19.40
C GLY A 204 -5.60 -10.81 -18.16
N LYS A 205 -4.93 -10.92 -17.02
CA LYS A 205 -5.53 -11.15 -15.71
C LYS A 205 -5.37 -9.91 -14.83
N LEU A 206 -6.21 -9.77 -13.82
CA LEU A 206 -6.07 -8.73 -12.79
C LEU A 206 -4.78 -8.95 -11.99
N GLU A 207 -3.89 -8.00 -12.04
CA GLU A 207 -2.60 -7.98 -11.36
C GLU A 207 -2.58 -6.90 -10.28
N PHE A 208 -2.21 -7.19 -9.04
CA PHE A 208 -1.79 -6.18 -8.08
C PHE A 208 -0.40 -5.68 -8.48
N TYR A 209 -0.31 -4.44 -8.94
CA TYR A 209 0.83 -3.96 -9.69
C TYR A 209 1.91 -3.31 -8.84
N HIS A 210 1.51 -2.54 -7.84
CA HIS A 210 2.42 -1.85 -6.92
C HIS A 210 1.76 -1.56 -5.58
N GLN A 211 2.60 -1.19 -4.62
CA GLN A 211 2.19 -0.84 -3.26
C GLN A 211 2.26 0.66 -3.01
N TRP A 212 1.50 1.15 -2.01
CA TRP A 212 1.42 2.57 -1.64
C TRP A 212 0.84 2.73 -0.23
N ASP A 213 1.22 3.83 0.47
CA ASP A 213 0.52 4.35 1.65
C ASP A 213 0.61 3.48 2.90
N PHE A 214 1.83 3.35 3.44
CA PHE A 214 2.09 2.57 4.66
C PHE A 214 2.21 3.40 5.94
N ASP A 215 1.95 4.70 5.91
CA ASP A 215 2.10 5.58 7.07
C ASP A 215 1.20 5.17 8.26
N LEU A 216 0.07 4.50 8.02
CA LEU A 216 -0.83 3.94 9.01
C LEU A 216 -0.63 2.43 9.28
N ALA A 217 0.36 1.81 8.65
CA ALA A 217 0.71 0.41 8.83
C ALA A 217 1.65 0.18 10.05
N PHE A 218 2.10 -1.03 10.23
CA PHE A 218 3.09 -1.42 11.23
C PHE A 218 2.78 -0.89 12.64
N GLY A 219 1.52 -1.06 13.07
CA GLY A 219 1.09 -0.69 14.41
C GLY A 219 0.76 0.79 14.61
N ASN A 220 0.59 1.57 13.56
CA ASN A 220 0.32 3.00 13.67
C ASN A 220 -1.18 3.38 13.63
N ALA A 221 -2.10 2.44 13.43
CA ALA A 221 -3.53 2.70 13.36
C ALA A 221 -4.33 2.03 14.48
N ASN A 222 -5.35 2.72 15.00
CA ASN A 222 -6.16 2.27 16.15
C ASN A 222 -7.63 1.97 15.79
N TYR A 223 -7.96 1.76 14.51
CA TYR A 223 -9.34 1.59 14.05
C TYR A 223 -9.55 0.32 13.19
N PHE A 224 -8.90 -0.78 13.59
CA PHE A 224 -9.10 -2.08 12.93
C PHE A 224 -10.51 -2.62 13.14
N ALA A 225 -11.08 -3.26 12.10
CA ALA A 225 -12.42 -3.82 12.15
C ALA A 225 -12.59 -4.94 13.18
N ASP A 226 -11.50 -5.65 13.49
CA ASP A 226 -11.45 -6.69 14.54
C ASP A 226 -11.18 -6.15 15.96
N GLY A 227 -10.96 -4.84 16.09
CA GLY A 227 -10.57 -4.21 17.36
C GLY A 227 -9.16 -4.54 17.83
N ASN A 228 -8.37 -5.30 17.05
CA ASN A 228 -7.04 -5.74 17.42
C ASN A 228 -5.96 -4.84 16.79
N ASN A 229 -5.46 -3.89 17.54
CA ASN A 229 -4.39 -2.97 17.10
C ASN A 229 -2.97 -3.55 17.30
N GLY A 230 -2.84 -4.77 17.82
CA GLY A 230 -1.56 -5.42 18.07
C GLY A 230 -1.01 -6.20 16.87
N PRO A 231 0.18 -6.80 17.02
CA PRO A 231 0.89 -7.49 15.93
C PRO A 231 0.36 -8.90 15.62
N THR A 232 -0.72 -9.34 16.24
CA THR A 232 -1.31 -10.66 16.04
C THR A 232 -2.66 -10.59 15.32
N GLY A 233 -3.20 -11.76 14.95
CA GLY A 233 -4.51 -11.88 14.27
C GLY A 233 -4.43 -11.66 12.76
N TRP A 234 -5.21 -12.44 12.01
CA TRP A 234 -5.39 -12.27 10.58
C TRP A 234 -6.31 -11.10 10.30
N TYR A 235 -5.85 -10.10 9.55
CA TYR A 235 -6.64 -8.92 9.21
C TYR A 235 -7.10 -8.96 7.74
N VAL A 236 -6.18 -9.04 6.80
CA VAL A 236 -6.52 -9.11 5.38
C VAL A 236 -7.23 -10.43 5.07
N LYS A 237 -6.73 -11.56 5.60
CA LYS A 237 -7.34 -12.87 5.42
C LYS A 237 -8.80 -12.92 5.90
N ASP A 238 -9.09 -12.34 7.07
CA ASP A 238 -10.39 -12.50 7.73
C ASP A 238 -11.35 -11.32 7.53
N TYR A 239 -10.84 -10.11 7.27
CA TYR A 239 -11.60 -8.86 7.24
C TYR A 239 -11.35 -8.04 5.97
N ASP A 240 -10.93 -8.69 4.89
CA ASP A 240 -10.85 -8.02 3.60
C ASP A 240 -12.22 -7.57 3.12
N THR A 241 -12.25 -6.58 2.23
CA THR A 241 -13.49 -6.05 1.67
C THR A 241 -14.49 -5.56 2.74
N ASN A 242 -14.67 -4.29 2.92
CA ASN A 242 -15.64 -3.66 3.85
C ASN A 242 -15.54 -4.10 5.34
N GLY A 243 -14.48 -4.80 5.76
CA GLY A 243 -14.25 -5.22 7.14
C GLY A 243 -15.25 -6.26 7.67
N ASN A 244 -15.96 -6.97 6.79
CA ASN A 244 -16.87 -8.04 7.17
C ASN A 244 -16.14 -9.39 7.23
N LYS A 245 -16.02 -9.95 8.42
CA LYS A 245 -15.30 -11.21 8.64
C LYS A 245 -15.80 -12.34 7.73
N GLY A 246 -14.86 -12.96 7.00
CA GLY A 246 -15.11 -14.13 6.17
C GLY A 246 -15.97 -13.90 4.93
N LYS A 247 -16.08 -12.67 4.42
CA LYS A 247 -16.96 -12.32 3.30
C LYS A 247 -16.27 -11.63 2.13
N GLY A 248 -14.94 -11.58 2.13
CA GLY A 248 -14.17 -10.91 1.10
C GLY A 248 -13.57 -11.83 0.06
N TRP A 249 -12.74 -11.27 -0.80
CA TRP A 249 -12.03 -12.01 -1.84
C TRP A 249 -10.99 -12.96 -1.22
N TYR A 250 -10.13 -12.46 -0.33
CA TYR A 250 -9.11 -13.29 0.32
C TYR A 250 -9.72 -14.34 1.24
N SER A 251 -10.77 -14.00 1.99
CA SER A 251 -11.48 -14.98 2.81
C SER A 251 -11.92 -16.19 1.99
N ARG A 252 -12.38 -15.97 0.75
CA ARG A 252 -12.79 -17.06 -0.16
C ARG A 252 -11.60 -17.78 -0.78
N LEU A 253 -10.55 -17.07 -1.18
CA LEU A 253 -9.32 -17.66 -1.74
C LEU A 253 -8.66 -18.62 -0.75
N PHE A 254 -8.66 -18.30 0.54
CA PHE A 254 -8.12 -19.16 1.59
C PHE A 254 -8.92 -20.45 1.85
N GLU A 255 -10.09 -20.61 1.25
CA GLU A 255 -10.81 -21.90 1.23
C GLU A 255 -10.24 -22.89 0.17
N ASP A 256 -9.33 -22.42 -0.69
CA ASP A 256 -8.61 -23.27 -1.63
C ASP A 256 -7.26 -23.73 -1.04
N PRO A 257 -7.07 -25.04 -0.76
CA PRO A 257 -5.79 -25.54 -0.27
C PRO A 257 -4.61 -25.28 -1.22
N ALA A 258 -4.85 -25.20 -2.53
CA ALA A 258 -3.79 -24.90 -3.50
C ALA A 258 -3.33 -23.43 -3.40
N PHE A 259 -4.25 -22.51 -3.13
CA PHE A 259 -3.89 -21.12 -2.84
C PHE A 259 -3.09 -21.00 -1.53
N VAL A 260 -3.54 -21.68 -0.49
CA VAL A 260 -2.84 -21.70 0.82
C VAL A 260 -1.41 -22.23 0.69
N GLU A 261 -1.23 -23.33 -0.05
CA GLU A 261 0.09 -23.92 -0.28
C GLU A 261 1.02 -22.95 -1.03
N LYS A 262 0.52 -22.24 -2.04
CA LYS A 262 1.28 -21.18 -2.74
C LYS A 262 1.66 -20.03 -1.82
N VAL A 263 0.75 -19.57 -0.96
CA VAL A 263 1.04 -18.53 0.05
C VAL A 263 2.16 -18.98 0.97
N ARG A 264 2.12 -20.22 1.48
CA ARG A 264 3.16 -20.80 2.33
C ARG A 264 4.51 -20.92 1.62
N ALA A 265 4.50 -21.41 0.39
CA ALA A 265 5.73 -21.52 -0.40
C ALA A 265 6.37 -20.15 -0.63
N ARG A 266 5.57 -19.15 -1.01
CA ARG A 266 6.06 -17.78 -1.22
C ARG A 266 6.55 -17.13 0.08
N TRP A 267 5.86 -17.34 1.19
CA TRP A 267 6.32 -16.88 2.50
C TRP A 267 7.69 -17.46 2.87
N ASN A 268 7.86 -18.78 2.70
CA ASN A 268 9.14 -19.45 3.01
C ASN A 268 10.29 -18.93 2.14
N GLU A 269 10.02 -18.57 0.88
CA GLU A 269 10.99 -17.94 -0.01
C GLU A 269 11.40 -16.55 0.48
N LEU A 270 10.43 -15.74 0.90
CA LEU A 270 10.64 -14.34 1.30
C LEU A 270 11.23 -14.20 2.71
N TYR A 271 10.88 -15.11 3.62
CA TYR A 271 11.16 -14.99 5.05
C TYR A 271 12.62 -14.69 5.40
N PRO A 272 13.64 -15.32 4.77
CA PRO A 272 15.04 -15.01 5.04
C PRO A 272 15.44 -13.56 4.73
N GLU A 273 14.85 -12.95 3.70
CA GLU A 273 15.11 -11.55 3.34
C GLU A 273 14.33 -10.60 4.25
N LEU A 274 13.07 -10.96 4.59
CA LEU A 274 12.26 -10.18 5.52
C LEU A 274 12.86 -10.12 6.93
N LEU A 275 13.58 -11.16 7.38
CA LEU A 275 14.30 -11.15 8.65
C LEU A 275 15.39 -10.07 8.73
N LYS A 276 15.98 -9.68 7.61
CA LYS A 276 17.06 -8.66 7.56
C LYS A 276 16.52 -7.22 7.68
N LEU A 277 15.22 -7.03 7.64
CA LEU A 277 14.63 -5.68 7.64
C LEU A 277 14.67 -5.00 9.02
N ASP A 278 15.02 -5.71 10.06
CA ASP A 278 15.34 -5.08 11.36
C ASP A 278 16.62 -4.23 11.26
N GLU A 279 17.64 -4.69 10.53
CA GLU A 279 18.84 -3.92 10.21
C GLU A 279 18.56 -2.76 9.26
N PHE A 280 17.65 -2.97 8.28
CA PHE A 280 17.19 -1.90 7.39
C PHE A 280 16.54 -0.74 8.16
N ILE A 281 15.68 -1.04 9.16
CA ILE A 281 15.03 -0.02 9.97
C ILE A 281 16.07 0.83 10.72
N ASP A 282 17.07 0.18 11.33
CA ASP A 282 18.13 0.87 12.06
C ASP A 282 18.95 1.78 11.12
N LYS A 283 19.34 1.24 9.97
CA LYS A 283 20.09 1.98 8.95
C LYS A 283 19.31 3.17 8.39
N ALA A 284 18.03 2.97 8.06
CA ALA A 284 17.17 4.04 7.55
C ALA A 284 16.97 5.16 8.60
N ALA A 285 16.89 4.80 9.89
CA ALA A 285 16.83 5.78 10.97
C ALA A 285 18.14 6.56 11.10
N GLU A 286 19.29 5.90 10.98
CA GLU A 286 20.62 6.53 11.01
C GLU A 286 20.81 7.48 9.81
N GLU A 287 20.37 7.09 8.62
CA GLU A 287 20.48 7.90 7.39
C GLU A 287 19.69 9.21 7.45
N LEU A 288 18.62 9.29 8.27
CA LEU A 288 17.92 10.56 8.53
C LEU A 288 18.76 11.55 9.36
N GLY A 289 19.79 11.08 10.03
CA GLY A 289 20.75 11.89 10.79
C GLY A 289 20.06 12.80 11.80
N GLU A 290 20.34 14.11 11.72
CA GLU A 290 19.72 15.11 12.60
C GLU A 290 18.34 15.60 12.12
N GLY A 291 17.86 15.12 10.97
CA GLY A 291 16.56 15.51 10.39
C GLY A 291 15.39 15.32 11.35
N PRO A 292 15.24 14.17 12.04
CA PRO A 292 14.18 13.95 13.03
C PRO A 292 14.20 14.99 14.16
N GLY A 293 15.38 15.32 14.68
CA GLY A 293 15.52 16.35 15.74
C GLY A 293 15.01 17.73 15.28
N ARG A 294 15.35 18.14 14.05
CA ARG A 294 14.84 19.39 13.46
C ARG A 294 13.35 19.31 13.15
N ASN A 295 12.89 18.16 12.63
CA ASN A 295 11.46 17.93 12.34
C ASN A 295 10.59 18.07 13.58
N PHE A 296 10.96 17.41 14.67
CA PHE A 296 10.17 17.43 15.90
C PHE A 296 10.37 18.68 16.74
N LYS A 297 11.42 19.46 16.49
CA LYS A 297 11.53 20.85 17.00
C LYS A 297 10.52 21.79 16.32
N LYS A 298 10.25 21.58 15.02
CA LYS A 298 9.22 22.32 14.25
C LYS A 298 7.81 21.83 14.60
N TRP A 299 7.64 20.51 14.60
CA TRP A 299 6.39 19.83 14.87
C TRP A 299 6.49 19.10 16.21
N ASP A 300 6.18 19.79 17.29
CA ASP A 300 6.29 19.28 18.67
C ASP A 300 5.13 18.31 18.98
N ILE A 301 5.25 17.09 18.44
CA ILE A 301 4.24 16.03 18.54
C ILE A 301 4.73 14.75 19.23
N LEU A 302 6.02 14.66 19.58
CA LEU A 302 6.51 13.59 20.45
C LEU A 302 5.88 13.74 21.84
N GLY A 303 5.45 12.62 22.44
CA GLY A 303 4.70 12.66 23.69
C GLY A 303 3.23 13.12 23.56
N THR A 304 2.76 13.47 22.36
CA THR A 304 1.40 13.95 22.12
C THR A 304 0.64 12.96 21.23
N TYR A 305 -0.63 12.72 21.55
CA TYR A 305 -1.48 11.90 20.68
C TYR A 305 -1.75 12.61 19.33
N VAL A 306 -1.45 11.92 18.24
CA VAL A 306 -1.84 12.29 16.88
C VAL A 306 -2.70 11.16 16.33
N TRP A 307 -3.94 11.47 15.93
CA TRP A 307 -4.79 10.45 15.33
C TRP A 307 -4.13 9.86 14.05
N PRO A 308 -4.12 8.54 13.84
CA PRO A 308 -4.73 7.48 14.64
C PRO A 308 -3.70 6.65 15.47
N ASN A 309 -2.65 7.26 16.02
CA ASN A 309 -1.59 6.54 16.71
C ASN A 309 -2.13 5.57 17.78
N VAL A 310 -1.66 4.34 17.78
CA VAL A 310 -1.92 3.36 18.85
C VAL A 310 -1.11 3.69 20.09
N LYS A 311 0.14 4.11 19.90
CA LYS A 311 1.07 4.38 20.98
C LYS A 311 1.55 5.83 20.91
N VAL A 312 1.74 6.43 22.05
CA VAL A 312 2.39 7.74 22.21
C VAL A 312 3.72 7.50 22.89
N THR A 313 4.81 7.87 22.23
CA THR A 313 6.18 7.76 22.73
C THR A 313 6.74 9.15 23.00
N GLY A 314 7.76 9.24 23.87
CA GLY A 314 8.37 10.52 24.26
C GLY A 314 9.53 10.96 23.38
N SER A 315 10.10 10.07 22.54
CA SER A 315 11.25 10.38 21.69
C SER A 315 11.17 9.70 20.33
N TYR A 316 11.99 10.17 19.38
CA TYR A 316 12.13 9.57 18.05
C TYR A 316 12.67 8.14 18.12
N GLU A 317 13.66 7.90 18.97
CA GLU A 317 14.26 6.59 19.17
C GLU A 317 13.23 5.58 19.70
N GLU A 318 12.32 6.01 20.57
CA GLU A 318 11.21 5.16 21.05
C GLU A 318 10.20 4.86 19.92
N GLU A 319 9.94 5.78 19.00
CA GLU A 319 9.08 5.55 17.83
C GLU A 319 9.71 4.53 16.87
N VAL A 320 11.01 4.64 16.59
CA VAL A 320 11.74 3.65 15.78
C VAL A 320 11.75 2.29 16.45
N LYS A 321 12.03 2.23 17.76
CA LYS A 321 11.98 1.00 18.54
C LYS A 321 10.58 0.36 18.54
N TYR A 322 9.54 1.16 18.60
CA TYR A 322 8.16 0.66 18.53
C TYR A 322 7.85 0.06 17.15
N LEU A 323 8.20 0.75 16.06
CA LEU A 323 8.06 0.24 14.71
C LEU A 323 8.78 -1.11 14.56
N LYS A 324 10.05 -1.18 14.93
CA LYS A 324 10.90 -2.39 14.86
C LYS A 324 10.30 -3.53 15.68
N SER A 325 9.88 -3.26 16.91
CA SER A 325 9.26 -4.24 17.78
C SER A 325 7.96 -4.80 17.21
N PHE A 326 7.11 -3.94 16.65
CA PHE A 326 5.86 -4.37 16.00
C PHE A 326 6.17 -5.27 14.80
N TYR A 327 7.09 -4.85 13.93
CA TYR A 327 7.49 -5.59 12.74
C TYR A 327 7.98 -7.00 13.08
N LEU A 328 8.94 -7.11 14.00
CA LEU A 328 9.52 -8.41 14.40
C LEU A 328 8.49 -9.33 15.06
N GLN A 329 7.62 -8.80 15.91
CA GLN A 329 6.55 -9.57 16.51
C GLN A 329 5.54 -10.06 15.47
N ARG A 330 5.20 -9.20 14.49
CA ARG A 330 4.29 -9.54 13.40
C ARG A 330 4.87 -10.61 12.49
N LEU A 331 6.14 -10.45 12.10
CA LEU A 331 6.88 -11.41 11.27
C LEU A 331 6.89 -12.79 11.93
N ALA A 332 7.30 -12.87 13.20
CA ALA A 332 7.35 -14.11 13.96
C ALA A 332 5.95 -14.73 14.20
N TRP A 333 4.91 -13.90 14.33
CA TRP A 333 3.54 -14.38 14.47
C TRP A 333 3.05 -15.00 13.15
N MET A 334 3.25 -14.31 12.03
CA MET A 334 2.84 -14.80 10.70
C MET A 334 3.53 -16.10 10.34
N ASP A 335 4.84 -16.22 10.62
CA ASP A 335 5.60 -17.44 10.37
C ASP A 335 4.99 -18.65 11.08
N ARG A 336 4.69 -18.51 12.36
CA ARG A 336 4.03 -19.58 13.12
C ARG A 336 2.61 -19.90 12.65
N GLU A 337 1.84 -18.91 12.23
CA GLU A 337 0.44 -19.12 11.86
C GLU A 337 0.30 -19.64 10.43
N LEU A 338 1.16 -19.20 9.49
CA LEU A 338 1.20 -19.76 8.13
C LEU A 338 1.60 -21.24 8.12
N ALA A 339 2.49 -21.65 9.04
CA ALA A 339 2.87 -23.04 9.19
C ALA A 339 1.70 -23.97 9.63
N LYS A 340 0.62 -23.40 10.18
CA LYS A 340 -0.57 -24.15 10.64
C LYS A 340 -1.69 -24.22 9.60
N LEU A 341 -1.67 -23.36 8.58
CA LEU A 341 -2.64 -23.37 7.49
C LEU A 341 -2.38 -24.52 6.52
#